data_f2357ee1fe3cf54caf29f740909d6d5c
#
_entry.id   f2357ee1fe3cf54caf29f740909d6d5c
#
_cell.length_a   1.000
_cell.length_b   1.000
_cell.length_c   1.000
_cell.angle_alpha   90.00
_cell.angle_beta   90.00
_cell.angle_gamma   90.00
#
_symmetry.space_group_name_H-M   'P 1'
#
loop_
_entity.id
_entity.type
_entity.pdbx_description
1 polymer ?
#
loop_
_entity_poly.entity_id
_entity_poly.type
_entity_poly.pdbx_seq_one_letter_code
_entity_poly.pdbx_strand_id
1 'polypeptide(L)'
;MLGMKWITDNEGWLTIRWGEETRPQQVPAYQRESFYNQAFRVGGPPGGLAQSAAAGGEKFCRILSPTRAGVPIRPENSGGIGHALRRAVRRWHWAAILIFLLMCTALWAQDQDPPTAQPLGSNQQVLSTSPWSLHFQATAIPQGHGDFHSPYASSNSLSPETEVATSFTSTFYVGRKLWNGAEVYVNPEILAGSGLGHTLGIAGFPNGEIYRVDNPRPKLSLSRFFLRQTWGRGDSGEFAPSGQNQVPAYLFASRITLTAGKFSLVDLFDDNAYSHDARTQFMNWSLMDNGAWDFAADTRGYTEGVALEVYRKRWAWRMASVLVPRYANGMPMDTRIARARADNFEVERRHTLEGHAGVVRLMTYVNHAHMGSYRETIDTPAFEMDITKSRAYRAKYGAGINLEQEIAKDLGVFFRYGWNDGHSETWAFTEIDRTGSGGLSLIGRRWGRPSDHFGLAFVENGLSLDHKEYLSLGGKGFIIGDGRLNYGREKIFETYYAIGLKHGFAISPNFQYVVNPAYNRDRGPVPICALRLHWER
;
A
#
# COMPACT_ATOMS: atom_id res chain seq x y z
N MET A 1 -11.38 1.85 43.18
CA MET A 1 -11.84 1.24 41.92
C MET A 1 -11.30 2.11 40.79
N LEU A 2 -10.35 1.60 40.05
CA LEU A 2 -9.78 2.32 38.88
C LEU A 2 -10.80 2.25 37.73
N GLY A 3 -11.39 3.37 37.40
CA GLY A 3 -12.39 3.48 36.34
C GLY A 3 -11.72 3.59 34.99
N MET A 4 -12.11 2.73 34.07
CA MET A 4 -11.73 2.76 32.64
C MET A 4 -12.71 3.68 31.92
N LYS A 5 -12.22 4.73 31.26
CA LYS A 5 -13.05 5.65 30.49
C LYS A 5 -12.57 5.71 29.03
N TRP A 6 -13.48 5.45 28.12
CA TRP A 6 -13.25 5.62 26.69
C TRP A 6 -13.51 7.09 26.32
N ILE A 7 -12.57 7.70 25.62
CA ILE A 7 -12.68 9.09 25.14
C ILE A 7 -12.36 9.09 23.65
N THR A 8 -13.22 9.76 22.89
CA THR A 8 -12.97 10.02 21.47
C THR A 8 -12.22 11.34 21.37
N ASP A 9 -11.05 11.36 20.72
CA ASP A 9 -10.32 12.61 20.48
C ASP A 9 -10.91 13.38 19.27
N ASN A 10 -10.39 14.58 19.03
CA ASN A 10 -10.87 15.47 17.95
C ASN A 10 -10.62 14.91 16.54
N GLU A 11 -9.96 13.75 16.42
CA GLU A 11 -9.69 13.05 15.17
C GLU A 11 -10.55 11.78 15.03
N GLY A 12 -11.47 11.52 15.98
CA GLY A 12 -12.41 10.40 15.92
C GLY A 12 -11.86 9.08 16.49
N TRP A 13 -10.77 9.11 17.29
CA TRP A 13 -10.16 7.91 17.86
C TRP A 13 -10.69 7.60 19.25
N LEU A 14 -10.95 6.30 19.53
CA LEU A 14 -11.24 5.80 20.86
C LEU A 14 -9.93 5.57 21.63
N THR A 15 -9.70 6.34 22.68
CA THR A 15 -8.52 6.24 23.56
C THR A 15 -8.93 5.79 24.96
N ILE A 16 -8.14 4.89 25.59
CA ILE A 16 -8.32 4.48 26.98
C ILE A 16 -7.45 5.37 27.86
N ARG A 17 -8.02 6.07 28.84
CA ARG A 17 -7.28 6.75 29.92
C ARG A 17 -7.38 6.01 31.23
N TRP A 18 -6.23 5.84 31.87
CA TRP A 18 -6.09 5.31 33.22
C TRP A 18 -5.63 6.45 34.14
N GLY A 19 -6.29 6.62 35.30
CA GLY A 19 -5.77 7.42 36.42
C GLY A 19 -6.25 8.87 36.50
N GLU A 20 -6.14 9.40 37.66
CA GLU A 20 -6.67 10.58 38.32
C GLU A 20 -6.80 11.88 37.54
N GLU A 21 -7.88 12.60 37.84
CA GLU A 21 -8.21 13.94 37.34
C GLU A 21 -7.13 14.97 37.68
N THR A 22 -6.42 15.46 36.66
CA THR A 22 -5.81 16.79 36.73
C THR A 22 -6.41 17.63 35.60
N ARG A 23 -6.94 18.79 35.96
CA ARG A 23 -7.60 19.75 35.05
C ARG A 23 -6.68 20.16 33.91
N PRO A 24 -7.17 20.24 32.66
CA PRO A 24 -6.36 20.76 31.55
C PRO A 24 -6.29 22.28 31.62
N GLN A 25 -5.07 22.82 31.56
CA GLN A 25 -4.84 24.21 31.20
C GLN A 25 -5.23 24.44 29.73
N GLN A 26 -6.08 25.42 29.50
CA GLN A 26 -6.47 25.88 28.18
C GLN A 26 -5.25 26.50 27.47
N VAL A 27 -4.86 25.93 26.33
CA VAL A 27 -3.94 26.55 25.38
C VAL A 27 -4.77 27.07 24.19
N PRO A 28 -4.61 28.33 23.77
CA PRO A 28 -5.43 28.92 22.72
C PRO A 28 -5.20 28.27 21.35
N ALA A 29 -6.29 28.09 20.61
CA ALA A 29 -6.30 27.58 19.25
C ALA A 29 -5.77 28.60 18.25
N TYR A 30 -4.46 28.79 18.19
CA TYR A 30 -3.82 29.52 17.09
C TYR A 30 -2.34 29.12 17.04
N GLN A 31 -2.02 28.09 16.28
CA GLN A 31 -0.70 27.72 15.75
C GLN A 31 -0.68 26.24 15.32
N ARG A 32 -1.26 25.92 14.16
CA ARG A 32 -1.14 24.60 13.53
C ARG A 32 -0.61 24.65 12.08
N GLU A 33 0.11 25.70 11.72
CA GLU A 33 0.71 25.77 10.37
C GLU A 33 2.22 26.05 10.33
N SER A 34 2.96 25.91 11.43
CA SER A 34 4.40 26.24 11.39
C SER A 34 5.32 25.28 12.15
N PHE A 35 5.07 23.99 12.15
CA PHE A 35 6.01 23.03 12.76
C PHE A 35 7.05 22.45 11.81
N TYR A 36 7.23 23.01 10.62
CA TYR A 36 8.26 22.52 9.68
C TYR A 36 9.49 23.42 9.53
N ASN A 37 9.60 24.53 10.28
CA ASN A 37 10.73 25.46 10.09
C ASN A 37 11.27 26.07 11.40
N GLN A 38 11.54 25.27 12.43
CA GLN A 38 12.36 25.77 13.54
C GLN A 38 13.07 24.63 14.30
N ALA A 39 14.21 24.23 13.79
CA ALA A 39 15.31 23.69 14.59
C ALA A 39 16.63 24.05 13.90
N PHE A 40 17.46 24.77 14.60
CA PHE A 40 18.82 25.27 14.35
C PHE A 40 18.94 26.77 14.06
N ARG A 41 18.92 27.54 15.15
CA ARG A 41 19.81 28.68 15.36
C ARG A 41 20.41 28.58 16.76
N VAL A 42 21.65 28.18 16.82
CA VAL A 42 22.52 28.41 17.98
C VAL A 42 23.32 29.68 17.75
N GLY A 43 23.36 30.51 18.76
CA GLY A 43 23.86 31.86 18.71
C GLY A 43 25.37 31.99 18.61
N GLY A 44 25.81 33.16 18.13
CA GLY A 44 27.13 33.69 18.29
C GLY A 44 27.03 35.22 18.50
N PRO A 45 27.95 35.83 19.25
CA PRO A 45 27.77 37.10 19.92
C PRO A 45 28.11 38.32 19.05
N PRO A 46 27.86 39.57 19.58
CA PRO A 46 27.75 40.78 18.79
C PRO A 46 29.07 41.59 18.74
N GLY A 47 29.20 42.38 17.73
CA GLY A 47 30.27 43.39 17.73
C GLY A 47 30.44 44.16 16.45
N GLY A 48 30.07 45.44 16.47
CA GLY A 48 30.92 46.55 15.99
C GLY A 48 30.65 47.12 14.60
N LEU A 49 29.83 48.16 14.56
CA LEU A 49 30.07 49.54 14.01
C LEU A 49 30.81 49.72 12.66
N ALA A 50 30.15 50.44 11.80
CA ALA A 50 30.49 51.74 11.17
C ALA A 50 30.43 51.81 9.65
N GLN A 51 29.48 52.63 9.21
CA GLN A 51 29.57 53.79 8.30
C GLN A 51 30.25 53.65 6.92
N SER A 52 29.50 53.95 5.92
CA SER A 52 29.40 55.13 5.11
C SER A 52 29.74 55.02 3.63
N ALA A 53 28.91 55.66 2.86
CA ALA A 53 29.12 56.52 1.68
C ALA A 53 29.24 55.85 0.30
N ALA A 54 28.25 56.03 -0.47
CA ALA A 54 28.04 57.05 -1.51
C ALA A 54 28.53 56.73 -2.92
N ALA A 55 27.57 56.85 -3.81
CA ALA A 55 27.59 57.54 -5.11
C ALA A 55 28.19 56.87 -6.36
N GLY A 56 27.35 56.80 -7.37
CA GLY A 56 27.72 57.36 -8.68
C GLY A 56 27.74 56.36 -9.86
N GLY A 57 26.88 56.60 -10.81
CA GLY A 57 27.25 56.32 -12.18
C GLY A 57 26.16 55.71 -13.09
N GLU A 58 25.30 56.57 -13.61
CA GLU A 58 24.54 56.35 -14.85
C GLU A 58 25.45 56.06 -16.05
N LYS A 59 25.02 55.21 -17.00
CA LYS A 59 24.83 55.57 -18.41
C LYS A 59 24.40 54.37 -19.27
N PHE A 60 23.24 54.57 -19.88
CA PHE A 60 22.90 54.42 -21.30
C PHE A 60 23.53 53.30 -22.13
N CYS A 61 22.70 52.42 -22.66
CA CYS A 61 22.64 52.17 -24.10
C CYS A 61 21.26 51.63 -24.54
N ARG A 62 20.50 52.51 -25.22
CA ARG A 62 19.40 52.12 -26.13
C ARG A 62 20.04 51.59 -27.41
N ILE A 63 19.44 50.59 -28.07
CA ILE A 63 19.28 50.51 -29.55
C ILE A 63 18.26 49.41 -29.90
N LEU A 64 17.15 49.86 -30.50
CA LEU A 64 16.37 49.36 -31.63
C LEU A 64 15.61 48.02 -31.57
N SER A 65 14.30 48.18 -31.54
CA SER A 65 13.30 47.26 -32.09
C SER A 65 13.32 47.24 -33.62
N PRO A 66 12.85 46.16 -34.25
CA PRO A 66 11.91 46.31 -35.33
C PRO A 66 10.57 45.62 -35.10
N THR A 67 9.53 46.39 -35.28
CA THR A 67 8.15 46.01 -35.54
C THR A 67 8.00 44.93 -36.56
N ARG A 68 7.25 43.85 -36.23
CA ARG A 68 6.51 43.07 -37.24
C ARG A 68 5.11 42.75 -36.75
N ALA A 69 4.21 42.96 -37.67
CA ALA A 69 2.76 42.95 -37.60
C ALA A 69 2.13 41.74 -36.96
N GLY A 70 1.07 41.98 -36.22
CA GLY A 70 0.23 40.99 -35.60
C GLY A 70 -0.58 40.16 -36.60
N VAL A 71 -0.61 38.87 -36.34
CA VAL A 71 -1.64 37.95 -36.80
C VAL A 71 -2.35 37.47 -35.54
N PRO A 72 -3.67 37.60 -35.38
CA PRO A 72 -4.37 37.12 -34.22
C PRO A 72 -4.49 35.60 -34.31
N ILE A 73 -3.76 34.89 -33.44
CA ILE A 73 -3.96 33.46 -33.24
C ILE A 73 -5.24 33.33 -32.39
N ARG A 74 -6.30 32.81 -32.96
CA ARG A 74 -7.48 32.35 -32.23
C ARG A 74 -7.06 31.22 -31.29
N PRO A 75 -7.52 31.19 -30.02
CA PRO A 75 -7.30 30.04 -29.19
C PRO A 75 -8.15 28.87 -29.73
N GLU A 76 -7.50 27.84 -30.23
CA GLU A 76 -8.14 26.59 -30.54
C GLU A 76 -8.67 25.93 -29.27
N ASN A 77 -9.94 25.56 -29.36
CA ASN A 77 -10.72 24.88 -28.35
C ASN A 77 -10.10 23.50 -27.98
N SER A 78 -9.12 23.45 -27.09
CA SER A 78 -8.60 22.20 -26.52
C SER A 78 -9.50 21.61 -25.40
N GLY A 79 -10.62 22.29 -25.08
CA GLY A 79 -11.56 21.84 -24.04
C GLY A 79 -12.46 20.64 -24.42
N GLY A 80 -12.57 20.31 -25.73
CA GLY A 80 -13.55 19.32 -26.21
C GLY A 80 -13.14 17.86 -25.96
N ILE A 81 -11.87 17.53 -26.08
CA ILE A 81 -11.39 16.15 -26.02
C ILE A 81 -11.34 15.65 -24.55
N GLY A 82 -10.93 16.49 -23.62
CA GLY A 82 -10.90 16.14 -22.19
C GLY A 82 -12.28 15.87 -21.59
N HIS A 83 -13.29 16.60 -22.01
CA HIS A 83 -14.68 16.38 -21.57
C HIS A 83 -15.35 15.17 -22.23
N ALA A 84 -14.96 14.83 -23.46
CA ALA A 84 -15.44 13.63 -24.15
C ALA A 84 -14.80 12.35 -23.53
N LEU A 85 -13.49 12.37 -23.25
CA LEU A 85 -12.80 11.26 -22.55
C LEU A 85 -13.35 11.04 -21.13
N ARG A 86 -13.57 12.10 -20.34
CA ARG A 86 -14.17 11.96 -19.00
C ARG A 86 -15.58 11.42 -19.03
N ARG A 87 -16.40 11.77 -20.03
CA ARG A 87 -17.73 11.18 -20.24
C ARG A 87 -17.65 9.75 -20.73
N ALA A 88 -16.70 9.41 -21.57
CA ALA A 88 -16.45 8.05 -22.02
C ALA A 88 -16.02 7.15 -20.86
N VAL A 89 -15.00 7.53 -20.08
CA VAL A 89 -14.52 6.79 -18.90
C VAL A 89 -15.66 6.58 -17.89
N ARG A 90 -16.49 7.58 -17.63
CA ARG A 90 -17.63 7.47 -16.71
C ARG A 90 -18.75 6.55 -17.25
N ARG A 91 -18.96 6.50 -18.56
CA ARG A 91 -19.89 5.55 -19.21
C ARG A 91 -19.35 4.12 -19.23
N TRP A 92 -18.03 3.95 -19.41
CA TRP A 92 -17.38 2.65 -19.40
C TRP A 92 -17.39 1.99 -18.02
N HIS A 93 -17.29 2.75 -16.93
CA HIS A 93 -17.39 2.20 -15.57
C HIS A 93 -18.77 1.57 -15.30
N TRP A 94 -19.84 2.28 -15.60
CA TRP A 94 -21.19 1.74 -15.42
C TRP A 94 -21.48 0.59 -16.39
N ALA A 95 -20.98 0.67 -17.62
CA ALA A 95 -21.06 -0.42 -18.59
C ALA A 95 -20.26 -1.65 -18.14
N ALA A 96 -19.06 -1.48 -17.58
CA ALA A 96 -18.25 -2.57 -17.04
C ALA A 96 -18.93 -3.23 -15.83
N ILE A 97 -19.49 -2.45 -14.92
CA ILE A 97 -20.27 -2.97 -13.78
C ILE A 97 -21.53 -3.70 -14.26
N LEU A 98 -22.22 -3.15 -15.23
CA LEU A 98 -23.43 -3.76 -15.78
C LEU A 98 -23.10 -5.05 -16.56
N ILE A 99 -22.05 -5.05 -17.38
CA ILE A 99 -21.55 -6.21 -18.11
C ILE A 99 -21.07 -7.28 -17.10
N PHE A 100 -20.39 -6.90 -16.03
CA PHE A 100 -19.98 -7.81 -14.97
C PHE A 100 -21.18 -8.45 -14.26
N LEU A 101 -22.19 -7.65 -13.88
CA LEU A 101 -23.42 -8.15 -13.27
C LEU A 101 -24.20 -9.07 -14.24
N LEU A 102 -24.26 -8.72 -15.53
CA LEU A 102 -24.87 -9.55 -16.57
C LEU A 102 -24.06 -10.82 -16.84
N MET A 103 -22.72 -10.77 -16.82
CA MET A 103 -21.86 -11.95 -16.89
C MET A 103 -22.04 -12.86 -15.67
N CYS A 104 -22.14 -12.29 -14.47
CA CYS A 104 -22.42 -13.07 -13.26
C CYS A 104 -23.77 -13.80 -13.33
N THR A 105 -24.82 -13.13 -13.83
CA THR A 105 -26.14 -13.74 -13.98
C THR A 105 -26.19 -14.76 -15.13
N ALA A 106 -25.54 -14.48 -16.27
CA ALA A 106 -25.46 -15.39 -17.40
C ALA A 106 -24.62 -16.65 -17.09
N LEU A 107 -23.50 -16.47 -16.39
CA LEU A 107 -22.67 -17.57 -15.90
C LEU A 107 -23.40 -18.42 -14.84
N TRP A 108 -24.28 -17.80 -14.06
CA TRP A 108 -25.12 -18.54 -13.10
C TRP A 108 -26.21 -19.37 -13.77
N ALA A 109 -26.68 -18.94 -14.93
CA ALA A 109 -27.71 -19.65 -15.71
C ALA A 109 -27.17 -20.82 -16.55
N GLN A 110 -25.89 -20.80 -16.95
CA GLN A 110 -25.29 -21.83 -17.83
C GLN A 110 -24.74 -23.06 -17.12
N ASP A 111 -24.67 -23.10 -15.80
CA ASP A 111 -24.08 -24.21 -15.03
C ASP A 111 -25.15 -25.25 -14.65
N GLN A 112 -25.92 -25.72 -15.63
CA GLN A 112 -26.86 -26.84 -15.49
C GLN A 112 -26.29 -28.11 -16.14
N ASP A 113 -25.16 -28.60 -15.63
CA ASP A 113 -24.81 -30.00 -15.85
C ASP A 113 -25.57 -30.86 -14.83
N PRO A 114 -26.20 -31.97 -15.25
CA PRO A 114 -26.93 -32.85 -14.34
C PRO A 114 -25.97 -33.50 -13.33
N PRO A 115 -26.38 -33.65 -12.08
CA PRO A 115 -25.52 -34.20 -11.04
C PRO A 115 -25.27 -35.68 -11.25
N THR A 116 -24.01 -36.05 -11.46
CA THR A 116 -23.58 -37.42 -11.18
C THR A 116 -23.35 -37.52 -9.67
N ALA A 117 -24.41 -37.82 -8.96
CA ALA A 117 -24.36 -38.04 -7.51
C ALA A 117 -23.57 -39.29 -7.20
N GLN A 118 -22.41 -39.14 -6.56
CA GLN A 118 -21.89 -40.20 -5.70
C GLN A 118 -22.45 -39.95 -4.29
N PRO A 119 -23.01 -40.98 -3.61
CA PRO A 119 -23.54 -40.83 -2.26
C PRO A 119 -22.40 -40.55 -1.30
N LEU A 120 -22.51 -39.44 -0.59
CA LEU A 120 -21.66 -39.05 0.55
C LEU A 120 -21.71 -40.17 1.61
N GLY A 121 -20.58 -40.86 1.80
CA GLY A 121 -20.42 -41.87 2.86
C GLY A 121 -20.72 -41.27 4.24
N SER A 122 -21.46 -42.01 5.03
CA SER A 122 -22.02 -41.67 6.35
C SER A 122 -20.99 -41.52 7.50
N ASN A 123 -19.78 -41.11 7.22
CA ASN A 123 -18.75 -40.79 8.22
C ASN A 123 -18.28 -39.30 8.13
N GLN A 124 -19.22 -38.37 8.05
CA GLN A 124 -18.91 -37.01 8.43
C GLN A 124 -18.83 -37.00 9.96
N GLN A 125 -17.60 -37.06 10.50
CA GLN A 125 -17.34 -36.49 11.81
C GLN A 125 -17.89 -35.06 11.75
N VAL A 126 -18.88 -34.78 12.62
CA VAL A 126 -19.38 -33.42 12.87
C VAL A 126 -18.19 -32.66 13.43
N LEU A 127 -17.39 -32.06 12.56
CA LEU A 127 -16.38 -31.08 12.93
C LEU A 127 -17.15 -29.98 13.64
N SER A 128 -16.97 -29.87 14.96
CA SER A 128 -17.61 -28.86 15.78
C SER A 128 -17.26 -27.49 15.22
N THR A 129 -18.17 -26.93 14.43
CA THR A 129 -17.99 -25.59 13.86
C THR A 129 -18.26 -24.58 14.95
N SER A 130 -17.21 -24.20 15.69
CA SER A 130 -17.30 -23.05 16.59
C SER A 130 -17.87 -21.85 15.83
N PRO A 131 -18.85 -21.12 16.38
CA PRO A 131 -19.31 -19.89 15.76
C PRO A 131 -18.29 -18.75 15.88
N TRP A 132 -17.17 -18.98 16.58
CA TRP A 132 -16.11 -18.03 16.81
C TRP A 132 -14.80 -18.46 16.18
N SER A 133 -14.06 -17.47 15.71
CA SER A 133 -12.65 -17.54 15.34
C SER A 133 -11.89 -16.51 16.16
N LEU A 134 -10.89 -16.95 16.93
CA LEU A 134 -10.06 -16.10 17.78
C LEU A 134 -8.60 -16.40 17.48
N HIS A 135 -7.88 -15.44 16.93
CA HIS A 135 -6.47 -15.54 16.63
C HIS A 135 -5.72 -14.29 17.08
N PHE A 136 -4.43 -14.45 17.27
CA PHE A 136 -3.55 -13.39 17.70
C PHE A 136 -2.23 -13.51 16.98
N GLN A 137 -1.64 -12.38 16.62
CA GLN A 137 -0.26 -12.32 16.15
C GLN A 137 0.47 -11.12 16.73
N ALA A 138 1.79 -11.25 16.83
CA ALA A 138 2.70 -10.16 17.18
C ALA A 138 3.99 -10.30 16.39
N THR A 139 4.50 -9.19 15.89
CA THR A 139 5.72 -9.13 15.09
C THR A 139 6.60 -7.99 15.54
N ALA A 140 7.88 -8.25 15.78
CA ALA A 140 8.90 -7.24 16.07
C ALA A 140 10.01 -7.36 15.02
N ILE A 141 10.40 -6.23 14.43
CA ILE A 141 11.41 -6.20 13.36
C ILE A 141 12.45 -5.10 13.66
N PRO A 142 13.53 -5.41 14.38
CA PRO A 142 14.74 -4.60 14.32
C PRO A 142 15.40 -4.74 12.95
N GLN A 143 15.74 -3.61 12.34
CA GLN A 143 16.49 -3.55 11.08
C GLN A 143 17.47 -2.39 11.11
N GLY A 144 18.55 -2.51 10.34
CA GLY A 144 19.59 -1.49 10.29
C GLY A 144 20.40 -1.53 9.01
N HIS A 145 21.03 -0.41 8.70
CA HIS A 145 22.06 -0.27 7.68
C HIS A 145 23.28 0.44 8.25
N GLY A 146 24.44 0.17 7.67
CA GLY A 146 25.67 0.92 7.91
C GLY A 146 25.75 2.19 7.07
N ASP A 147 26.84 2.92 7.20
CA ASP A 147 27.11 4.10 6.38
C ASP A 147 27.16 3.74 4.90
N PHE A 148 26.62 4.61 4.06
CA PHE A 148 26.62 4.45 2.61
C PHE A 148 26.91 5.77 1.89
N HIS A 149 27.32 5.67 0.63
CA HIS A 149 27.63 6.85 -0.18
C HIS A 149 26.39 7.71 -0.45
N SER A 150 26.44 8.99 -0.09
CA SER A 150 25.39 9.97 -0.35
C SER A 150 25.98 11.39 -0.36
N PRO A 151 26.25 11.98 -1.52
CA PRO A 151 26.89 13.30 -1.61
C PRO A 151 25.94 14.45 -1.28
N TYR A 152 24.64 14.20 -1.19
CA TYR A 152 23.62 15.17 -0.80
C TYR A 152 22.39 14.46 -0.23
N ALA A 153 21.58 15.20 0.50
CA ALA A 153 20.34 14.73 1.09
C ALA A 153 19.31 15.86 1.17
N SER A 154 18.03 15.50 1.24
CA SER A 154 16.91 16.40 1.54
C SER A 154 16.06 15.81 2.66
N SER A 155 14.92 16.43 2.96
CA SER A 155 13.99 15.95 4.01
C SER A 155 13.44 14.56 3.76
N ASN A 156 13.39 14.11 2.49
CA ASN A 156 12.85 12.80 2.11
C ASN A 156 13.95 11.81 1.69
N SER A 157 15.18 12.06 2.11
CA SER A 157 16.29 11.14 1.86
C SER A 157 16.48 10.19 3.04
N LEU A 158 16.85 8.95 2.77
CA LEU A 158 17.40 8.06 3.80
C LEU A 158 18.71 8.66 4.33
N SER A 159 18.92 8.70 5.65
CA SER A 159 20.21 9.14 6.22
C SER A 159 21.35 8.26 5.70
N PRO A 160 22.49 8.84 5.27
CA PRO A 160 23.65 8.04 4.89
C PRO A 160 24.41 7.46 6.09
N GLU A 161 24.15 7.92 7.29
CA GLU A 161 24.79 7.47 8.52
C GLU A 161 24.15 6.17 9.01
N THR A 162 24.91 5.36 9.75
CA THR A 162 24.42 4.13 10.37
C THR A 162 23.13 4.38 11.14
N GLU A 163 22.09 3.63 10.81
CA GLU A 163 20.78 3.71 11.45
C GLU A 163 20.28 2.32 11.87
N VAL A 164 19.61 2.27 13.03
CA VAL A 164 18.84 1.10 13.49
C VAL A 164 17.45 1.56 13.90
N ALA A 165 16.45 0.93 13.35
CA ALA A 165 15.04 1.18 13.69
C ALA A 165 14.33 -0.13 14.03
N THR A 166 13.32 -0.07 14.88
CA THR A 166 12.54 -1.24 15.28
C THR A 166 11.05 -0.94 15.17
N SER A 167 10.33 -1.80 14.45
CA SER A 167 8.88 -1.79 14.42
C SER A 167 8.30 -2.90 15.29
N PHE A 168 7.09 -2.67 15.78
CA PHE A 168 6.30 -3.66 16.50
C PHE A 168 4.83 -3.56 16.08
N THR A 169 4.23 -4.69 15.76
CA THR A 169 2.81 -4.82 15.47
C THR A 169 2.21 -5.96 16.25
N SER A 170 0.96 -5.83 16.66
CA SER A 170 0.23 -6.88 17.37
C SER A 170 -1.25 -6.76 17.03
N THR A 171 -1.85 -7.84 16.52
CA THR A 171 -3.23 -7.86 16.05
C THR A 171 -4.01 -8.98 16.70
N PHE A 172 -5.19 -8.67 17.23
CA PHE A 172 -6.21 -9.63 17.60
C PHE A 172 -7.21 -9.79 16.45
N TYR A 173 -7.53 -11.02 16.11
CA TYR A 173 -8.52 -11.35 15.10
C TYR A 173 -9.71 -12.01 15.80
N VAL A 174 -10.84 -11.32 15.80
CA VAL A 174 -12.09 -11.80 16.35
C VAL A 174 -13.09 -11.94 15.24
N GLY A 175 -13.49 -13.16 14.93
CA GLY A 175 -14.52 -13.49 13.95
C GLY A 175 -15.71 -14.16 14.61
N ARG A 176 -16.93 -13.86 14.17
CA ARG A 176 -18.15 -14.50 14.64
C ARG A 176 -19.13 -14.75 13.51
N LYS A 177 -19.62 -15.99 13.43
CA LYS A 177 -20.76 -16.37 12.59
C LYS A 177 -22.03 -15.77 13.17
N LEU A 178 -22.82 -15.09 12.35
CA LEU A 178 -24.09 -14.45 12.72
C LEU A 178 -25.28 -15.31 12.30
N TRP A 179 -25.38 -15.60 11.01
CA TRP A 179 -26.37 -16.49 10.40
C TRP A 179 -25.75 -17.25 9.24
N ASN A 180 -26.54 -17.95 8.46
CA ASN A 180 -26.00 -18.76 7.37
C ASN A 180 -25.29 -17.90 6.32
N GLY A 181 -23.97 -18.12 6.17
CA GLY A 181 -23.08 -17.39 5.28
C GLY A 181 -22.70 -15.99 5.74
N ALA A 182 -23.22 -15.50 6.88
CA ALA A 182 -22.89 -14.18 7.42
C ALA A 182 -21.92 -14.26 8.59
N GLU A 183 -20.90 -13.42 8.55
CA GLU A 183 -19.81 -13.34 9.50
C GLU A 183 -19.44 -11.89 9.77
N VAL A 184 -19.06 -11.56 11.00
CA VAL A 184 -18.51 -10.26 11.39
C VAL A 184 -17.11 -10.45 11.93
N TYR A 185 -16.22 -9.50 11.58
CA TYR A 185 -14.83 -9.49 12.00
C TYR A 185 -14.45 -8.16 12.63
N VAL A 186 -13.66 -8.23 13.69
CA VAL A 186 -13.16 -7.08 14.46
C VAL A 186 -11.69 -7.30 14.79
N ASN A 187 -10.80 -6.45 14.30
CA ASN A 187 -9.36 -6.60 14.54
C ASN A 187 -8.79 -5.36 15.23
N PRO A 188 -8.72 -5.32 16.57
CA PRO A 188 -7.91 -4.36 17.29
C PRO A 188 -6.42 -4.63 17.03
N GLU A 189 -5.66 -3.55 16.78
CA GLU A 189 -4.25 -3.64 16.42
C GLU A 189 -3.43 -2.59 17.17
N ILE A 190 -2.29 -3.00 17.71
CA ILE A 190 -1.28 -2.12 18.30
C ILE A 190 -0.12 -2.01 17.35
N LEU A 191 0.26 -0.78 17.04
CA LEU A 191 1.38 -0.43 16.19
C LEU A 191 2.33 0.47 16.98
N ALA A 192 3.64 0.21 16.87
CA ALA A 192 4.69 0.96 17.58
C ALA A 192 6.01 0.94 16.81
N GLY A 193 6.91 1.84 17.16
CA GLY A 193 8.24 1.93 16.57
C GLY A 193 8.26 2.65 15.23
N SER A 194 9.34 2.47 14.48
CA SER A 194 9.56 3.13 13.18
C SER A 194 10.30 2.20 12.21
N GLY A 195 10.16 2.47 10.91
CA GLY A 195 11.05 1.95 9.87
C GLY A 195 12.29 2.83 9.71
N LEU A 196 13.27 2.35 8.94
CA LEU A 196 14.47 3.11 8.56
C LEU A 196 14.08 4.40 7.85
N GLY A 197 14.77 5.51 8.18
CA GLY A 197 14.47 6.84 7.65
C GLY A 197 13.04 7.31 7.90
N HIS A 198 12.33 6.78 8.89
CA HIS A 198 10.88 6.98 9.06
C HIS A 198 10.08 6.61 7.81
N THR A 199 10.50 5.56 7.11
CA THR A 199 9.93 5.07 5.83
C THR A 199 10.14 6.06 4.67
N LEU A 200 11.24 6.83 4.70
CA LEU A 200 11.62 7.78 3.67
C LEU A 200 12.89 7.34 2.93
N GLY A 201 13.04 7.79 1.68
CA GLY A 201 14.26 7.71 0.90
C GLY A 201 14.53 6.37 0.21
N ILE A 202 13.57 5.45 0.23
CA ILE A 202 13.56 4.21 -0.58
C ILE A 202 12.12 4.01 -1.05
N ALA A 203 11.88 3.93 -2.36
CA ALA A 203 10.53 3.80 -2.88
C ALA A 203 9.90 2.43 -2.56
N GLY A 204 10.66 1.35 -2.75
CA GLY A 204 10.35 0.02 -2.22
C GLY A 204 10.89 -0.11 -0.79
N PHE A 205 10.25 0.55 0.17
CA PHE A 205 10.76 0.60 1.55
C PHE A 205 10.92 -0.79 2.16
N PRO A 206 11.97 -0.99 3.02
CA PRO A 206 12.47 -2.34 3.36
C PRO A 206 11.62 -3.11 4.36
N ASN A 207 10.57 -2.50 4.92
CA ASN A 207 9.67 -3.14 5.89
C ASN A 207 8.23 -2.73 5.62
N GLY A 208 7.49 -3.56 4.90
CA GLY A 208 6.07 -3.36 4.59
C GLY A 208 5.13 -3.51 5.78
N GLU A 209 5.61 -4.01 6.92
CA GLU A 209 4.83 -4.13 8.15
C GLU A 209 4.74 -2.80 8.92
N ILE A 210 5.58 -1.83 8.58
CA ILE A 210 5.54 -0.50 9.20
C ILE A 210 5.04 0.54 8.21
N TYR A 211 4.12 1.36 8.65
CA TYR A 211 3.69 2.54 7.95
C TYR A 211 4.53 3.75 8.36
N ARG A 212 4.40 4.86 7.67
CA ARG A 212 5.04 6.12 8.00
C ARG A 212 4.47 6.66 9.33
N VAL A 213 5.21 6.48 10.42
CA VAL A 213 4.78 6.85 11.77
C VAL A 213 5.75 7.85 12.36
N ASP A 214 5.20 8.96 12.83
CA ASP A 214 5.98 10.00 13.53
C ASP A 214 6.12 9.72 15.02
N ASN A 215 5.34 8.80 15.57
CA ASN A 215 5.32 8.51 17.01
C ASN A 215 5.62 7.05 17.29
N PRO A 216 6.80 6.75 17.88
CA PRO A 216 7.20 5.38 18.21
C PRO A 216 6.40 4.76 19.37
N ARG A 217 5.54 5.53 20.06
CA ARG A 217 4.73 5.02 21.17
C ARG A 217 3.64 4.07 20.68
N PRO A 218 3.37 2.98 21.41
CA PRO A 218 2.29 2.06 21.09
C PRO A 218 0.95 2.78 20.92
N LYS A 219 0.27 2.54 19.82
CA LYS A 219 -1.04 3.12 19.52
C LYS A 219 -2.02 2.00 19.15
N LEU A 220 -3.09 1.88 19.95
CA LEU A 220 -4.20 0.96 19.64
C LEU A 220 -5.10 1.58 18.57
N SER A 221 -5.46 0.79 17.58
CA SER A 221 -6.39 1.17 16.51
C SER A 221 -7.32 0.02 16.16
N LEU A 222 -8.46 0.33 15.55
CA LEU A 222 -9.32 -0.66 14.92
C LEU A 222 -8.88 -0.77 13.45
N SER A 223 -8.14 -1.83 13.13
CA SER A 223 -7.58 -2.04 11.80
C SER A 223 -8.64 -2.57 10.83
N ARG A 224 -9.46 -3.53 11.27
CA ARG A 224 -10.56 -4.08 10.48
C ARG A 224 -11.84 -4.14 11.30
N PHE A 225 -12.95 -3.82 10.65
CA PHE A 225 -14.31 -4.01 11.14
C PHE A 225 -15.25 -4.18 9.94
N PHE A 226 -15.59 -5.40 9.59
CA PHE A 226 -16.39 -5.67 8.41
C PHE A 226 -17.38 -6.82 8.61
N LEU A 227 -18.44 -6.78 7.82
CA LEU A 227 -19.39 -7.85 7.61
C LEU A 227 -19.04 -8.57 6.31
N ARG A 228 -19.07 -9.90 6.34
CA ARG A 228 -18.94 -10.75 5.15
C ARG A 228 -20.18 -11.61 5.02
N GLN A 229 -20.78 -11.64 3.84
CA GLN A 229 -21.88 -12.53 3.50
C GLN A 229 -21.50 -13.39 2.31
N THR A 230 -21.56 -14.70 2.47
CA THR A 230 -21.25 -15.68 1.43
C THR A 230 -22.49 -16.46 1.06
N TRP A 231 -22.78 -16.55 -0.23
CA TRP A 231 -23.81 -17.40 -0.82
C TRP A 231 -23.12 -18.45 -1.68
N GLY A 232 -23.23 -19.71 -1.30
CA GLY A 232 -22.63 -20.83 -2.02
C GLY A 232 -23.70 -21.69 -2.71
N ARG A 233 -23.30 -22.37 -3.79
CA ARG A 233 -24.16 -23.29 -4.52
C ARG A 233 -23.36 -24.50 -5.02
N GLY A 234 -24.02 -25.66 -5.06
CA GLY A 234 -23.47 -26.92 -5.59
C GLY A 234 -22.96 -27.84 -4.48
N ASP A 235 -22.42 -28.99 -4.88
CA ASP A 235 -22.01 -30.06 -3.99
C ASP A 235 -20.49 -30.12 -3.78
N SER A 236 -19.71 -29.34 -4.56
CA SER A 236 -18.26 -29.30 -4.46
C SER A 236 -17.79 -28.08 -3.66
N GLY A 237 -16.79 -28.28 -2.83
CA GLY A 237 -16.19 -27.25 -2.00
C GLY A 237 -15.14 -27.85 -1.06
N GLU A 238 -14.64 -27.04 -0.16
CA GLU A 238 -13.64 -27.41 0.82
C GLU A 238 -13.98 -26.85 2.20
N PHE A 239 -13.52 -27.50 3.25
CA PHE A 239 -13.64 -26.97 4.60
C PHE A 239 -12.49 -26.01 4.85
N ALA A 240 -12.82 -24.74 5.12
CA ALA A 240 -11.88 -23.74 5.60
C ALA A 240 -11.84 -23.82 7.13
N PRO A 241 -10.68 -24.11 7.74
CA PRO A 241 -10.53 -24.12 9.20
C PRO A 241 -10.59 -22.69 9.75
N SER A 242 -10.65 -22.57 11.09
CA SER A 242 -10.48 -21.29 11.77
C SER A 242 -9.11 -20.70 11.45
N GLY A 243 -9.07 -19.43 11.12
CA GLY A 243 -7.88 -18.67 10.80
C GLY A 243 -8.07 -17.16 11.04
N GLN A 244 -7.05 -16.38 10.74
CA GLN A 244 -7.13 -14.93 10.76
C GLN A 244 -8.22 -14.46 9.78
N ASN A 245 -9.24 -13.74 10.29
CA ASN A 245 -10.41 -13.33 9.51
C ASN A 245 -11.14 -14.48 8.77
N GLN A 246 -11.12 -15.67 9.35
CA GLN A 246 -11.79 -16.85 8.83
C GLN A 246 -12.46 -17.63 9.97
N VAL A 247 -13.79 -17.60 10.02
CA VAL A 247 -14.60 -18.52 10.85
C VAL A 247 -14.63 -19.89 10.18
N PRO A 248 -14.59 -21.00 10.95
CA PRO A 248 -14.67 -22.32 10.35
C PRO A 248 -15.93 -22.48 9.48
N ALA A 249 -15.78 -22.75 8.21
CA ALA A 249 -16.90 -22.81 7.28
C ALA A 249 -16.64 -23.77 6.11
N TYR A 250 -17.70 -24.33 5.52
CA TYR A 250 -17.63 -25.00 4.24
C TYR A 250 -17.75 -23.97 3.12
N LEU A 251 -16.70 -23.85 2.31
CA LEU A 251 -16.64 -22.92 1.19
C LEU A 251 -16.96 -23.67 -0.11
N PHE A 252 -18.11 -23.35 -0.69
CA PHE A 252 -18.49 -23.91 -1.98
C PHE A 252 -17.55 -23.45 -3.10
N ALA A 253 -17.20 -24.31 -4.03
CA ALA A 253 -16.37 -23.97 -5.20
C ALA A 253 -17.04 -22.92 -6.10
N SER A 254 -18.38 -22.90 -6.12
CA SER A 254 -19.17 -21.83 -6.76
C SER A 254 -19.86 -21.00 -5.67
N ARG A 255 -19.39 -19.77 -5.46
CA ARG A 255 -19.91 -18.88 -4.42
C ARG A 255 -19.77 -17.41 -4.81
N ILE A 256 -20.60 -16.59 -4.19
CA ILE A 256 -20.52 -15.13 -4.22
C ILE A 256 -20.28 -14.67 -2.78
N THR A 257 -19.30 -13.80 -2.58
CA THR A 257 -18.98 -13.23 -1.27
C THR A 257 -19.04 -11.70 -1.36
N LEU A 258 -19.80 -11.09 -0.47
CA LEU A 258 -19.89 -9.64 -0.30
C LEU A 258 -19.23 -9.27 1.04
N THR A 259 -18.26 -8.38 0.98
CA THR A 259 -17.60 -7.80 2.16
C THR A 259 -17.88 -6.30 2.22
N ALA A 260 -18.31 -5.80 3.38
CA ALA A 260 -18.62 -4.38 3.58
C ALA A 260 -18.14 -3.89 4.95
N GLY A 261 -17.47 -2.74 5.00
CA GLY A 261 -16.94 -2.15 6.22
C GLY A 261 -15.52 -1.65 6.05
N LYS A 262 -14.72 -1.72 7.12
CA LYS A 262 -13.29 -1.36 7.15
C LYS A 262 -12.43 -2.61 6.97
N PHE A 263 -11.59 -2.63 5.94
CA PHE A 263 -10.69 -3.75 5.59
C PHE A 263 -9.46 -3.23 4.80
N SER A 264 -8.51 -4.10 4.51
CA SER A 264 -7.42 -3.79 3.59
C SER A 264 -7.71 -4.34 2.20
N LEU A 265 -7.40 -3.59 1.14
CA LEU A 265 -7.56 -4.09 -0.24
C LEU A 265 -6.64 -5.28 -0.52
N VAL A 266 -5.44 -5.30 0.08
CA VAL A 266 -4.50 -6.42 -0.07
C VAL A 266 -4.99 -7.71 0.58
N ASP A 267 -5.99 -7.67 1.47
CA ASP A 267 -6.63 -8.89 1.99
C ASP A 267 -7.42 -9.67 0.91
N LEU A 268 -7.73 -9.02 -0.23
CA LEU A 268 -8.62 -9.54 -1.27
C LEU A 268 -7.99 -9.57 -2.66
N PHE A 269 -7.06 -8.66 -2.96
CA PHE A 269 -6.45 -8.46 -4.27
C PHE A 269 -4.96 -8.71 -4.21
N ASP A 270 -4.37 -9.06 -5.36
CA ASP A 270 -2.93 -9.30 -5.54
C ASP A 270 -2.35 -10.37 -4.60
N ASP A 271 -3.20 -11.27 -4.09
CA ASP A 271 -2.79 -12.40 -3.25
C ASP A 271 -1.74 -13.26 -3.97
N ASN A 272 -0.75 -13.80 -3.21
CA ASN A 272 0.29 -14.68 -3.73
C ASN A 272 0.82 -15.59 -2.63
N ALA A 273 0.77 -16.88 -2.86
CA ALA A 273 1.16 -17.88 -1.86
C ALA A 273 2.64 -17.78 -1.42
N TYR A 274 3.51 -17.15 -2.22
CA TYR A 274 4.95 -17.11 -1.99
C TYR A 274 5.49 -15.72 -1.63
N SER A 275 4.70 -14.67 -1.86
CA SER A 275 5.12 -13.29 -1.63
C SER A 275 3.92 -12.38 -1.43
N HIS A 276 3.46 -12.24 -0.18
CA HIS A 276 2.30 -11.42 0.17
C HIS A 276 2.36 -10.87 1.59
N ASP A 277 2.80 -11.65 2.58
CA ASP A 277 2.77 -11.27 3.98
C ASP A 277 4.16 -10.89 4.50
N ALA A 278 4.37 -9.61 4.82
CA ALA A 278 5.62 -9.10 5.38
C ALA A 278 5.97 -9.69 6.76
N ARG A 279 5.01 -10.31 7.47
CA ARG A 279 5.20 -10.92 8.79
C ARG A 279 5.82 -12.31 8.71
N THR A 280 5.66 -12.98 7.59
CA THR A 280 6.09 -14.39 7.43
C THR A 280 6.94 -14.63 6.18
N GLN A 281 6.80 -13.79 5.15
CA GLN A 281 7.48 -13.92 3.85
C GLN A 281 8.44 -12.75 3.59
N PHE A 282 8.50 -12.21 2.35
CA PHE A 282 9.31 -11.04 2.01
C PHE A 282 8.80 -9.78 2.74
N MET A 283 9.73 -8.99 3.29
CA MET A 283 9.38 -7.77 4.05
C MET A 283 9.33 -6.52 3.19
N ASN A 284 10.06 -6.51 2.05
CA ASN A 284 10.11 -5.34 1.20
C ASN A 284 8.73 -5.03 0.60
N TRP A 285 8.33 -3.76 0.68
CA TRP A 285 7.05 -3.27 0.19
C TRP A 285 6.75 -3.67 -1.26
N SER A 286 7.71 -3.49 -2.17
CA SER A 286 7.52 -3.79 -3.59
C SER A 286 7.67 -5.27 -3.95
N LEU A 287 7.91 -6.14 -2.95
CA LEU A 287 7.87 -7.60 -3.07
C LEU A 287 6.61 -8.19 -2.48
N MET A 288 6.13 -7.68 -1.32
CA MET A 288 4.93 -8.22 -0.68
C MET A 288 3.67 -7.99 -1.53
N ASP A 289 3.59 -6.87 -2.23
CA ASP A 289 2.48 -6.50 -3.09
C ASP A 289 2.98 -6.00 -4.46
N ASN A 290 2.05 -5.73 -5.38
CA ASN A 290 2.37 -5.05 -6.64
C ASN A 290 2.81 -3.61 -6.35
N GLY A 291 4.12 -3.34 -6.45
CA GLY A 291 4.72 -2.05 -6.09
C GLY A 291 4.14 -0.85 -6.85
N ALA A 292 3.56 -1.02 -8.04
CA ALA A 292 2.94 0.05 -8.81
C ALA A 292 1.43 0.19 -8.57
N TRP A 293 0.85 -0.61 -7.68
CA TRP A 293 -0.54 -0.48 -7.28
C TRP A 293 -0.68 0.53 -6.14
N ASP A 294 -1.10 1.74 -6.48
CA ASP A 294 -1.42 2.79 -5.51
C ASP A 294 -2.77 2.50 -4.85
N PHE A 295 -2.85 1.41 -4.08
CA PHE A 295 -4.09 0.96 -3.50
C PHE A 295 -4.62 1.92 -2.44
N ALA A 296 -5.92 2.18 -2.50
CA ALA A 296 -6.56 3.15 -1.62
C ALA A 296 -6.61 2.64 -0.17
N ALA A 297 -5.91 3.36 0.70
CA ALA A 297 -5.91 3.10 2.13
C ALA A 297 -5.46 4.33 2.91
N ASP A 298 -5.80 4.40 4.19
CA ASP A 298 -5.18 5.32 5.13
C ASP A 298 -3.69 4.96 5.32
N THR A 299 -2.91 5.81 6.00
CA THR A 299 -1.48 5.57 6.22
C THR A 299 -1.16 4.23 6.92
N ARG A 300 -2.17 3.52 7.44
CA ARG A 300 -2.04 2.21 8.10
C ARG A 300 -2.40 1.02 7.22
N GLY A 301 -2.84 1.25 5.99
CA GLY A 301 -3.18 0.20 5.04
C GLY A 301 -4.65 -0.20 5.03
N TYR A 302 -5.56 0.58 5.65
CA TYR A 302 -6.98 0.24 5.74
C TYR A 302 -7.86 1.27 5.07
N THR A 303 -8.96 0.79 4.50
CA THR A 303 -9.98 1.64 3.87
C THR A 303 -11.38 1.18 4.24
N GLU A 304 -12.39 1.96 3.87
CA GLU A 304 -13.80 1.66 4.09
C GLU A 304 -14.51 1.54 2.74
N GLY A 305 -15.32 0.49 2.58
CA GLY A 305 -16.05 0.30 1.33
C GLY A 305 -16.72 -1.05 1.21
N VAL A 306 -16.89 -1.47 -0.04
CA VAL A 306 -17.57 -2.71 -0.41
C VAL A 306 -16.73 -3.47 -1.41
N ALA A 307 -16.61 -4.79 -1.21
CA ALA A 307 -15.97 -5.71 -2.14
C ALA A 307 -16.91 -6.87 -2.48
N LEU A 308 -16.92 -7.26 -3.74
CA LEU A 308 -17.67 -8.39 -4.26
C LEU A 308 -16.72 -9.38 -4.91
N GLU A 309 -16.79 -10.64 -4.50
CA GLU A 309 -16.03 -11.73 -5.05
C GLU A 309 -16.97 -12.79 -5.63
N VAL A 310 -16.67 -13.29 -6.82
CA VAL A 310 -17.42 -14.36 -7.49
C VAL A 310 -16.45 -15.49 -7.83
N TYR A 311 -16.68 -16.66 -7.27
CA TYR A 311 -15.86 -17.87 -7.49
C TYR A 311 -16.61 -18.87 -8.34
N ARG A 312 -15.92 -19.45 -9.33
CA ARG A 312 -16.42 -20.47 -10.25
C ARG A 312 -15.32 -21.47 -10.58
N LYS A 313 -15.33 -22.66 -10.01
CA LYS A 313 -14.33 -23.70 -10.30
C LYS A 313 -12.90 -23.15 -10.28
N ARG A 314 -12.34 -22.86 -11.47
CA ARG A 314 -10.96 -22.38 -11.66
C ARG A 314 -10.83 -20.86 -11.78
N TRP A 315 -11.93 -20.12 -11.74
CA TRP A 315 -11.97 -18.68 -11.91
C TRP A 315 -12.44 -17.97 -10.66
N ALA A 316 -11.87 -16.80 -10.40
CA ALA A 316 -12.44 -15.84 -9.48
C ALA A 316 -12.41 -14.45 -10.10
N TRP A 317 -13.43 -13.65 -9.80
CA TRP A 317 -13.54 -12.24 -10.15
C TRP A 317 -13.74 -11.48 -8.87
N ARG A 318 -12.97 -10.40 -8.70
CA ARG A 318 -13.04 -9.53 -7.54
C ARG A 318 -13.26 -8.10 -7.99
N MET A 319 -14.10 -7.39 -7.29
CA MET A 319 -14.35 -5.95 -7.47
C MET A 319 -14.44 -5.30 -6.11
N ALA A 320 -13.89 -4.09 -5.98
CA ALA A 320 -14.08 -3.27 -4.81
C ALA A 320 -14.22 -1.81 -5.18
N SER A 321 -15.11 -1.11 -4.44
CA SER A 321 -15.21 0.34 -4.47
C SER A 321 -15.06 0.85 -3.05
N VAL A 322 -14.01 1.65 -2.81
CA VAL A 322 -13.58 2.04 -1.47
C VAL A 322 -13.22 3.52 -1.41
N LEU A 323 -13.19 4.08 -0.19
CA LEU A 323 -12.75 5.43 0.06
C LEU A 323 -11.24 5.58 -0.19
N VAL A 324 -10.82 6.80 -0.51
CA VAL A 324 -9.40 7.20 -0.60
C VAL A 324 -9.06 8.19 0.51
N PRO A 325 -7.80 8.32 0.92
CA PRO A 325 -7.40 9.36 1.87
C PRO A 325 -7.75 10.77 1.37
N ARG A 326 -7.99 11.69 2.30
CA ARG A 326 -8.27 13.10 1.98
C ARG A 326 -7.05 13.83 1.44
N TYR A 327 -5.85 13.42 1.82
CA TYR A 327 -4.55 13.90 1.33
C TYR A 327 -3.57 12.73 1.24
N ALA A 328 -2.51 12.90 0.49
CA ALA A 328 -1.54 11.83 0.21
C ALA A 328 -1.01 11.19 1.50
N ASN A 329 -1.08 9.86 1.58
CA ASN A 329 -0.72 9.03 2.74
C ASN A 329 -1.34 9.51 4.07
N GLY A 330 -2.57 10.04 4.03
CA GLY A 330 -3.25 10.60 5.19
C GLY A 330 -4.08 9.58 5.97
N MET A 331 -4.38 9.90 7.25
CA MET A 331 -5.29 9.09 8.07
C MET A 331 -6.78 9.35 7.75
N PRO A 332 -7.25 10.62 7.58
CA PRO A 332 -8.65 10.87 7.34
C PRO A 332 -9.06 10.45 5.92
N MET A 333 -10.12 9.67 5.80
CA MET A 333 -10.68 9.28 4.52
C MET A 333 -11.57 10.40 3.93
N ASP A 334 -11.61 10.50 2.60
CA ASP A 334 -12.52 11.41 1.91
C ASP A 334 -13.88 10.73 1.71
N THR A 335 -14.86 11.14 2.49
CA THR A 335 -16.22 10.58 2.46
C THR A 335 -17.06 11.01 1.26
N ARG A 336 -16.53 11.88 0.39
CA ARG A 336 -17.22 12.33 -0.84
C ARG A 336 -17.09 11.29 -1.94
N ILE A 337 -17.62 10.09 -1.73
CA ILE A 337 -17.46 8.91 -2.60
C ILE A 337 -17.80 9.16 -4.08
N ALA A 338 -18.67 10.14 -4.37
CA ALA A 338 -18.98 10.52 -5.76
C ALA A 338 -17.81 11.21 -6.48
N ARG A 339 -16.83 11.74 -5.75
CA ARG A 339 -15.66 12.48 -6.26
C ARG A 339 -14.34 11.82 -5.91
N ALA A 340 -14.30 11.11 -4.78
CA ALA A 340 -13.10 10.54 -4.19
C ALA A 340 -13.36 9.07 -3.82
N ARG A 341 -12.85 8.14 -4.62
CA ARG A 341 -12.95 6.69 -4.40
C ARG A 341 -11.93 5.95 -5.25
N ALA A 342 -11.66 4.73 -4.88
CA ALA A 342 -10.90 3.78 -5.68
C ALA A 342 -11.79 2.62 -6.11
N ASP A 343 -11.76 2.32 -7.40
CA ASP A 343 -12.42 1.17 -7.99
C ASP A 343 -11.34 0.17 -8.44
N ASN A 344 -11.40 -1.07 -7.94
CA ASN A 344 -10.44 -2.13 -8.22
C ASN A 344 -11.16 -3.31 -8.86
N PHE A 345 -10.49 -3.98 -9.79
CA PHE A 345 -11.00 -5.17 -10.45
C PHE A 345 -9.87 -6.17 -10.66
N GLU A 346 -10.10 -7.45 -10.33
CA GLU A 346 -9.16 -8.54 -10.53
C GLU A 346 -9.86 -9.78 -11.10
N VAL A 347 -9.18 -10.44 -12.04
CA VAL A 347 -9.55 -11.76 -12.55
C VAL A 347 -8.45 -12.73 -12.18
N GLU A 348 -8.82 -13.82 -11.54
CA GLU A 348 -7.93 -14.91 -11.16
C GLU A 348 -8.27 -16.17 -11.95
N ARG A 349 -7.26 -16.87 -12.44
CA ARG A 349 -7.39 -18.19 -13.03
C ARG A 349 -6.44 -19.18 -12.36
N ARG A 350 -7.00 -20.23 -11.77
CA ARG A 350 -6.26 -21.37 -11.22
C ARG A 350 -6.02 -22.40 -12.30
N HIS A 351 -4.81 -22.96 -12.33
CA HIS A 351 -4.42 -23.99 -13.27
C HIS A 351 -3.55 -25.06 -12.60
N THR A 352 -3.30 -26.12 -13.31
CA THR A 352 -2.37 -27.17 -12.88
C THR A 352 -1.41 -27.44 -14.04
N LEU A 353 -0.11 -27.34 -13.79
CA LEU A 353 0.94 -27.65 -14.75
C LEU A 353 1.74 -28.82 -14.20
N GLU A 354 1.78 -29.94 -14.93
CA GLU A 354 2.48 -31.17 -14.54
C GLU A 354 2.11 -31.70 -13.14
N GLY A 355 0.85 -31.50 -12.72
CA GLY A 355 0.36 -31.89 -11.39
C GLY A 355 0.59 -30.84 -10.28
N HIS A 356 1.25 -29.74 -10.57
CA HIS A 356 1.56 -28.65 -9.65
C HIS A 356 0.60 -27.49 -9.81
N ALA A 357 0.13 -26.94 -8.69
CA ALA A 357 -0.83 -25.83 -8.67
C ALA A 357 -0.19 -24.51 -9.11
N GLY A 358 -0.93 -23.70 -9.85
CA GLY A 358 -0.52 -22.36 -10.22
C GLY A 358 -1.71 -21.43 -10.37
N VAL A 359 -1.46 -20.14 -10.24
CA VAL A 359 -2.46 -19.07 -10.35
C VAL A 359 -1.93 -17.91 -11.18
N VAL A 360 -2.81 -17.36 -12.01
CA VAL A 360 -2.58 -16.13 -12.77
C VAL A 360 -3.64 -15.13 -12.36
N ARG A 361 -3.22 -13.92 -11.98
CA ARG A 361 -4.11 -12.79 -11.65
C ARG A 361 -3.83 -11.62 -12.55
N LEU A 362 -4.88 -10.99 -13.03
CA LEU A 362 -4.84 -9.74 -13.80
C LEU A 362 -5.67 -8.71 -13.05
N MET A 363 -5.03 -7.63 -12.65
CA MET A 363 -5.64 -6.56 -11.86
C MET A 363 -5.64 -5.24 -12.64
N THR A 364 -6.69 -4.44 -12.45
CA THR A 364 -6.76 -3.04 -12.87
C THR A 364 -7.39 -2.20 -11.76
N TYR A 365 -7.01 -0.93 -11.69
CA TYR A 365 -7.58 -0.01 -10.73
C TYR A 365 -7.71 1.42 -11.28
N VAL A 366 -8.61 2.19 -10.67
CA VAL A 366 -8.76 3.63 -10.93
C VAL A 366 -9.00 4.33 -9.59
N ASN A 367 -8.12 5.26 -9.26
CA ASN A 367 -8.25 6.13 -8.09
C ASN A 367 -8.75 7.51 -8.53
N HIS A 368 -9.84 7.97 -7.95
CA HIS A 368 -10.31 9.34 -8.04
C HIS A 368 -10.00 10.04 -6.71
N ALA A 369 -9.06 10.97 -6.70
CA ALA A 369 -8.64 11.70 -5.50
C ALA A 369 -8.23 13.14 -5.82
N HIS A 370 -7.99 13.94 -4.77
CA HIS A 370 -7.59 15.34 -4.90
C HIS A 370 -6.08 15.45 -5.10
N MET A 371 -5.55 14.87 -6.20
CA MET A 371 -4.14 14.68 -6.51
C MET A 371 -3.55 15.88 -7.28
N GLY A 372 -2.26 16.16 -7.03
CA GLY A 372 -1.46 17.06 -7.84
C GLY A 372 -1.08 16.44 -9.19
N SER A 373 -0.73 17.28 -10.16
CA SER A 373 -0.21 16.87 -11.47
C SER A 373 1.27 17.24 -11.56
N TYR A 374 2.11 16.25 -11.85
CA TYR A 374 3.54 16.51 -12.03
C TYR A 374 3.78 17.53 -13.15
N ARG A 375 3.15 17.35 -14.31
CA ARG A 375 3.32 18.24 -15.46
C ARG A 375 2.85 19.67 -15.16
N GLU A 376 1.66 19.84 -14.60
CA GLU A 376 1.14 21.16 -14.22
C GLU A 376 2.04 21.86 -13.20
N THR A 377 2.61 21.10 -12.26
CA THR A 377 3.54 21.64 -11.25
C THR A 377 4.85 22.10 -11.90
N ILE A 378 5.41 21.33 -12.84
CA ILE A 378 6.62 21.68 -13.58
C ILE A 378 6.39 22.92 -14.45
N ASP A 379 5.28 22.96 -15.20
CA ASP A 379 4.98 24.00 -16.19
C ASP A 379 4.53 25.34 -15.53
N THR A 380 4.30 25.36 -14.21
CA THR A 380 3.84 26.54 -13.47
C THR A 380 4.92 27.01 -12.48
N PRO A 381 5.81 27.95 -12.86
CA PRO A 381 6.90 28.42 -11.98
C PRO A 381 6.45 28.94 -10.62
N ALA A 382 5.25 29.51 -10.53
CA ALA A 382 4.66 30.01 -9.28
C ALA A 382 4.35 28.90 -8.26
N PHE A 383 4.39 27.63 -8.66
CA PHE A 383 4.21 26.50 -7.75
C PHE A 383 5.51 26.07 -7.05
N GLU A 384 6.68 26.56 -7.51
CA GLU A 384 7.97 26.32 -6.83
C GLU A 384 8.27 24.84 -6.57
N MET A 385 7.88 23.94 -7.50
CA MET A 385 7.95 22.48 -7.37
C MET A 385 7.15 21.92 -6.18
N ASP A 386 6.16 22.64 -5.67
CA ASP A 386 5.21 22.14 -4.67
C ASP A 386 3.99 21.52 -5.36
N ILE A 387 3.94 20.18 -5.39
CA ILE A 387 2.86 19.39 -6.03
C ILE A 387 1.49 19.69 -5.41
N THR A 388 1.45 20.15 -4.14
CA THR A 388 0.19 20.43 -3.45
C THR A 388 -0.57 21.61 -4.06
N LYS A 389 0.15 22.54 -4.72
CA LYS A 389 -0.42 23.71 -5.39
C LYS A 389 -1.19 23.36 -6.68
N SER A 390 -0.89 22.22 -7.29
CA SER A 390 -1.61 21.72 -8.49
C SER A 390 -2.74 20.74 -8.17
N ARG A 391 -3.05 20.50 -6.87
CA ARG A 391 -4.06 19.51 -6.47
C ARG A 391 -5.45 19.83 -6.99
N ALA A 392 -6.06 18.86 -7.66
CA ALA A 392 -7.44 18.89 -8.13
C ALA A 392 -8.00 17.45 -8.13
N TYR A 393 -9.33 17.28 -8.23
CA TYR A 393 -9.89 15.94 -8.39
C TYR A 393 -9.49 15.37 -9.76
N ARG A 394 -8.64 14.34 -9.72
CA ARG A 394 -8.06 13.66 -10.87
C ARG A 394 -8.30 12.16 -10.78
N ALA A 395 -8.10 11.48 -11.90
CA ALA A 395 -8.09 10.03 -11.98
C ALA A 395 -6.65 9.55 -12.23
N LYS A 396 -6.19 8.58 -11.44
CA LYS A 396 -4.97 7.81 -11.65
C LYS A 396 -5.37 6.35 -11.86
N TYR A 397 -4.81 5.68 -12.83
CA TYR A 397 -5.16 4.30 -13.15
C TYR A 397 -3.92 3.45 -13.40
N GLY A 398 -4.08 2.15 -13.19
CA GLY A 398 -3.01 1.21 -13.39
C GLY A 398 -3.50 -0.22 -13.61
N ALA A 399 -2.54 -1.09 -13.88
CA ALA A 399 -2.77 -2.51 -14.10
C ALA A 399 -1.60 -3.33 -13.59
N GLY A 400 -1.86 -4.60 -13.27
CA GLY A 400 -0.86 -5.55 -12.82
C GLY A 400 -1.12 -6.97 -13.26
N ILE A 401 -0.05 -7.75 -13.30
CA ILE A 401 -0.06 -9.20 -13.48
C ILE A 401 0.64 -9.79 -12.26
N ASN A 402 0.06 -10.85 -11.71
CA ASN A 402 0.60 -11.62 -10.60
C ASN A 402 0.51 -13.11 -10.95
N LEU A 403 1.63 -13.78 -10.92
CA LEU A 403 1.78 -15.21 -11.24
C LEU A 403 2.37 -15.92 -10.05
N GLU A 404 1.85 -17.09 -9.75
CA GLU A 404 2.45 -18.04 -8.82
C GLU A 404 2.38 -19.45 -9.40
N GLN A 405 3.43 -20.24 -9.17
CA GLN A 405 3.52 -21.62 -9.64
C GLN A 405 4.29 -22.47 -8.65
N GLU A 406 3.69 -23.54 -8.18
CA GLU A 406 4.40 -24.64 -7.53
C GLU A 406 5.24 -25.36 -8.59
N ILE A 407 6.55 -25.46 -8.40
CA ILE A 407 7.47 -26.18 -9.29
C ILE A 407 7.75 -27.60 -8.74
N ALA A 408 7.75 -27.72 -7.43
CA ALA A 408 7.85 -28.99 -6.69
C ALA A 408 7.09 -28.83 -5.37
N LYS A 409 6.77 -29.92 -4.68
CA LYS A 409 6.01 -29.92 -3.41
C LYS A 409 6.56 -29.02 -2.32
N ASP A 410 7.81 -28.59 -2.44
CA ASP A 410 8.53 -27.75 -1.49
C ASP A 410 9.10 -26.47 -2.11
N LEU A 411 8.90 -26.23 -3.42
CA LEU A 411 9.42 -25.10 -4.16
C LEU A 411 8.31 -24.42 -4.94
N GLY A 412 8.08 -23.14 -4.62
CA GLY A 412 7.24 -22.26 -5.38
C GLY A 412 7.99 -21.09 -5.98
N VAL A 413 7.50 -20.56 -7.07
CA VAL A 413 8.03 -19.37 -7.74
C VAL A 413 6.91 -18.38 -7.96
N PHE A 414 7.26 -17.10 -8.01
CA PHE A 414 6.31 -16.03 -8.31
C PHE A 414 6.91 -15.01 -9.25
N PHE A 415 6.03 -14.26 -9.91
CA PHE A 415 6.37 -13.11 -10.74
C PHE A 415 5.25 -12.08 -10.66
N ARG A 416 5.61 -10.79 -10.51
CA ARG A 416 4.69 -9.66 -10.63
C ARG A 416 5.21 -8.64 -11.62
N TYR A 417 4.30 -8.01 -12.33
CA TYR A 417 4.56 -6.81 -13.11
C TYR A 417 3.43 -5.81 -12.87
N GLY A 418 3.78 -4.56 -12.64
CA GLY A 418 2.84 -3.49 -12.39
C GLY A 418 3.18 -2.22 -13.15
N TRP A 419 2.13 -1.48 -13.48
CA TRP A 419 2.20 -0.21 -14.18
C TRP A 419 1.07 0.70 -13.75
N ASN A 420 1.35 2.01 -13.63
CA ASN A 420 0.35 3.06 -13.56
C ASN A 420 0.69 4.23 -14.51
N ASP A 421 -0.25 5.15 -14.72
CA ASP A 421 -0.11 6.25 -15.67
C ASP A 421 0.98 7.25 -15.28
N GLY A 422 1.28 7.41 -13.98
CA GLY A 422 2.36 8.24 -13.45
C GLY A 422 2.26 9.73 -13.79
N HIS A 423 1.07 10.25 -14.11
CA HIS A 423 0.84 11.66 -14.40
C HIS A 423 0.48 12.48 -13.17
N SER A 424 -0.11 11.81 -12.19
CA SER A 424 -0.59 12.43 -10.95
C SER A 424 0.24 11.97 -9.76
N GLU A 425 0.27 12.83 -8.74
CA GLU A 425 0.81 12.55 -7.41
C GLU A 425 0.38 11.15 -6.93
N THR A 426 1.28 10.43 -6.30
CA THR A 426 0.97 9.18 -5.61
C THR A 426 0.13 9.47 -4.37
N TRP A 427 -0.89 8.64 -4.10
CA TRP A 427 -1.91 9.02 -3.13
C TRP A 427 -1.89 8.21 -1.84
N ALA A 428 -1.60 6.92 -1.90
CA ALA A 428 -1.67 6.08 -0.71
C ALA A 428 -0.29 5.62 -0.23
N PHE A 429 0.32 4.63 -0.86
CA PHE A 429 1.51 3.98 -0.31
C PHE A 429 2.73 4.00 -1.21
N THR A 430 2.58 4.07 -2.52
CA THR A 430 3.69 3.77 -3.41
C THR A 430 4.10 4.96 -4.26
N GLU A 431 5.38 5.28 -4.29
CA GLU A 431 6.00 6.19 -5.27
C GLU A 431 6.75 5.38 -6.33
N ILE A 432 6.03 4.41 -6.92
CA ILE A 432 6.50 3.50 -7.95
C ILE A 432 5.48 3.53 -9.09
N ASP A 433 5.90 3.89 -10.30
CA ASP A 433 5.00 3.92 -11.46
C ASP A 433 5.12 2.66 -12.31
N ARG A 434 6.23 1.93 -12.18
CA ARG A 434 6.50 0.67 -12.86
C ARG A 434 7.26 -0.25 -11.94
N THR A 435 6.88 -1.52 -11.87
CA THR A 435 7.57 -2.52 -11.10
C THR A 435 7.63 -3.84 -11.85
N GLY A 436 8.70 -4.57 -11.65
CA GLY A 436 8.83 -5.97 -12.07
C GLY A 436 9.55 -6.73 -10.98
N SER A 437 8.92 -7.77 -10.44
CA SER A 437 9.49 -8.58 -9.37
C SER A 437 9.35 -10.07 -9.66
N GLY A 438 10.22 -10.86 -9.05
CA GLY A 438 10.14 -12.32 -9.11
C GLY A 438 11.06 -12.97 -8.09
N GLY A 439 10.70 -14.17 -7.70
CA GLY A 439 11.44 -14.89 -6.69
C GLY A 439 10.97 -16.31 -6.50
N LEU A 440 11.52 -16.94 -5.47
CA LEU A 440 11.19 -18.31 -5.07
C LEU A 440 11.01 -18.40 -3.56
N SER A 441 10.21 -19.35 -3.15
CA SER A 441 10.03 -19.78 -1.76
C SER A 441 10.26 -21.29 -1.67
N LEU A 442 11.08 -21.72 -0.71
CA LEU A 442 11.47 -23.10 -0.51
C LEU A 442 11.17 -23.54 0.93
N ILE A 443 10.40 -24.62 1.08
CA ILE A 443 10.09 -25.24 2.37
C ILE A 443 11.24 -26.15 2.79
N GLY A 444 11.63 -26.13 4.06
CA GLY A 444 12.78 -26.85 4.61
C GLY A 444 12.68 -28.37 4.71
N ARG A 445 11.75 -29.01 4.00
CA ARG A 445 11.59 -30.48 4.01
C ARG A 445 12.84 -31.22 3.58
N ARG A 446 13.60 -30.68 2.62
CA ARG A 446 14.82 -31.29 2.08
C ARG A 446 15.94 -31.43 3.10
N TRP A 447 15.93 -30.59 4.14
CA TRP A 447 16.90 -30.64 5.24
C TRP A 447 16.27 -30.96 6.61
N GLY A 448 15.09 -31.61 6.59
CA GLY A 448 14.44 -32.15 7.78
C GLY A 448 13.75 -31.10 8.69
N ARG A 449 13.51 -29.88 8.17
CA ARG A 449 12.86 -28.79 8.90
C ARG A 449 11.62 -28.26 8.15
N PRO A 450 10.50 -29.02 8.11
CA PRO A 450 9.34 -28.72 7.27
C PRO A 450 8.60 -27.43 7.67
N SER A 451 8.86 -26.89 8.86
CA SER A 451 8.32 -25.61 9.33
C SER A 451 9.19 -24.39 8.96
N ASP A 452 10.39 -24.63 8.38
CA ASP A 452 11.25 -23.54 7.96
C ASP A 452 10.95 -23.14 6.50
N HIS A 453 11.16 -21.86 6.20
CA HIS A 453 10.99 -21.30 4.87
C HIS A 453 12.21 -20.47 4.48
N PHE A 454 12.68 -20.66 3.27
CA PHE A 454 13.70 -19.83 2.64
C PHE A 454 13.08 -19.06 1.47
N GLY A 455 13.31 -17.76 1.41
CA GLY A 455 12.90 -16.91 0.30
C GLY A 455 14.05 -16.17 -0.32
N LEU A 456 14.01 -16.01 -1.64
CA LEU A 456 14.94 -15.21 -2.43
C LEU A 456 14.18 -14.52 -3.54
N ALA A 457 14.30 -13.19 -3.64
CA ALA A 457 13.59 -12.41 -4.65
C ALA A 457 14.39 -11.18 -5.12
N PHE A 458 13.98 -10.70 -6.26
CA PHE A 458 14.48 -9.47 -6.87
C PHE A 458 13.31 -8.63 -7.36
N VAL A 459 13.44 -7.30 -7.23
CA VAL A 459 12.50 -6.32 -7.80
C VAL A 459 13.24 -5.15 -8.42
N GLU A 460 12.71 -4.65 -9.52
CA GLU A 460 13.14 -3.43 -10.19
C GLU A 460 11.97 -2.46 -10.29
N ASN A 461 12.11 -1.29 -9.67
CA ASN A 461 11.14 -0.21 -9.63
C ASN A 461 11.54 0.94 -10.57
N GLY A 462 10.58 1.64 -11.13
CA GLY A 462 10.82 2.76 -12.04
C GLY A 462 9.71 3.81 -11.98
N LEU A 463 10.02 4.99 -12.49
CA LEU A 463 9.13 6.13 -12.55
C LEU A 463 8.65 6.42 -13.98
N SER A 464 7.55 7.14 -14.12
CA SER A 464 7.08 7.78 -15.34
C SER A 464 8.03 8.92 -15.76
N LEU A 465 7.83 9.45 -16.95
CA LEU A 465 8.65 10.59 -17.44
C LEU A 465 8.36 11.84 -16.61
N ASP A 466 7.09 12.16 -16.36
CA ASP A 466 6.68 13.35 -15.61
C ASP A 466 7.17 13.30 -14.16
N HIS A 467 7.07 12.13 -13.52
CA HIS A 467 7.52 11.95 -12.14
C HIS A 467 9.05 12.09 -12.02
N LYS A 468 9.82 11.51 -12.96
CA LYS A 468 11.29 11.68 -13.01
C LYS A 468 11.69 13.13 -13.17
N GLU A 469 11.07 13.85 -14.11
CA GLU A 469 11.35 15.25 -14.36
C GLU A 469 11.03 16.10 -13.12
N TYR A 470 9.88 15.87 -12.49
CA TYR A 470 9.48 16.54 -11.25
C TYR A 470 10.53 16.40 -10.14
N LEU A 471 10.99 15.16 -9.86
CA LEU A 471 12.02 14.91 -8.86
C LEU A 471 13.39 15.48 -9.26
N SER A 472 13.74 15.47 -10.56
CA SER A 472 15.02 16.02 -11.02
C SER A 472 15.12 17.53 -10.86
N LEU A 473 13.98 18.22 -10.88
CA LEU A 473 13.86 19.66 -10.66
C LEU A 473 13.72 20.05 -9.17
N GLY A 474 13.90 19.07 -8.27
CA GLY A 474 13.88 19.28 -6.83
C GLY A 474 12.52 19.06 -6.17
N GLY A 475 11.53 18.56 -6.91
CA GLY A 475 10.23 18.17 -6.38
C GLY A 475 10.36 17.03 -5.35
N LYS A 476 9.35 16.91 -4.49
CA LYS A 476 9.29 15.90 -3.42
C LYS A 476 7.94 15.21 -3.41
N GLY A 477 7.95 13.89 -3.28
CA GLY A 477 6.78 13.10 -2.94
C GLY A 477 6.58 12.99 -1.43
N PHE A 478 5.77 12.05 -0.99
CA PHE A 478 5.61 11.79 0.45
C PHE A 478 6.61 10.77 1.01
N ILE A 479 7.30 10.00 0.16
CA ILE A 479 8.35 9.04 0.55
C ILE A 479 9.73 9.46 0.03
N ILE A 480 9.83 9.92 -1.22
CA ILE A 480 11.08 10.18 -1.92
C ILE A 480 11.24 11.64 -2.37
N GLY A 481 12.47 12.01 -2.71
CA GLY A 481 12.84 13.31 -3.23
C GLY A 481 14.12 13.84 -2.56
N ASP A 482 15.25 13.69 -3.24
CA ASP A 482 16.59 14.03 -2.74
C ASP A 482 16.98 15.49 -3.01
N GLY A 483 16.07 16.30 -3.60
CA GLY A 483 16.34 17.67 -4.03
C GLY A 483 16.95 17.76 -5.43
N ARG A 484 17.53 16.69 -5.96
CA ARG A 484 17.97 16.48 -7.34
C ARG A 484 18.03 14.98 -7.64
N LEU A 485 18.02 14.60 -8.91
CA LEU A 485 17.95 13.19 -9.32
C LEU A 485 18.91 12.89 -10.48
N ASN A 486 19.85 11.99 -10.25
CA ASN A 486 20.57 11.26 -11.29
C ASN A 486 19.86 9.91 -11.50
N TYR A 487 18.85 9.89 -12.39
CA TYR A 487 17.91 8.77 -12.47
C TYR A 487 18.56 7.43 -12.79
N GLY A 488 18.26 6.44 -11.96
CA GLY A 488 18.46 5.02 -12.20
C GLY A 488 17.31 4.25 -11.59
N ARG A 489 16.89 3.14 -12.20
CA ARG A 489 15.87 2.29 -11.59
C ARG A 489 16.33 1.81 -10.23
N GLU A 490 15.43 1.85 -9.24
CA GLU A 490 15.69 1.27 -7.93
C GLU A 490 15.63 -0.25 -8.05
N LYS A 491 16.67 -0.94 -7.60
CA LYS A 491 16.77 -2.40 -7.67
C LYS A 491 16.97 -2.94 -6.28
N ILE A 492 16.19 -3.92 -5.91
CA ILE A 492 16.23 -4.52 -4.57
C ILE A 492 16.34 -6.02 -4.71
N PHE A 493 17.30 -6.57 -4.02
CA PHE A 493 17.45 -7.99 -3.76
C PHE A 493 17.03 -8.24 -2.32
N GLU A 494 16.22 -9.26 -2.06
CA GLU A 494 15.86 -9.68 -0.71
C GLU A 494 15.99 -11.19 -0.55
N THR A 495 16.52 -11.60 0.59
CA THR A 495 16.54 -13.00 1.02
C THR A 495 16.24 -13.11 2.51
N TYR A 496 15.53 -14.16 2.89
CA TYR A 496 15.23 -14.47 4.27
C TYR A 496 15.26 -15.98 4.53
N TYR A 497 15.48 -16.35 5.81
CA TYR A 497 15.30 -17.70 6.28
C TYR A 497 14.43 -17.68 7.54
N ALA A 498 13.19 -18.14 7.43
CA ALA A 498 12.26 -18.22 8.55
C ALA A 498 12.42 -19.55 9.25
N ILE A 499 12.88 -19.52 10.49
CA ILE A 499 13.07 -20.67 11.38
C ILE A 499 11.78 -20.85 12.17
N GLY A 500 10.98 -21.87 11.79
CA GLY A 500 9.78 -22.22 12.53
C GLY A 500 10.13 -22.89 13.87
N LEU A 501 9.62 -22.34 14.96
CA LEU A 501 9.78 -22.84 16.32
C LEU A 501 8.46 -23.43 16.83
N LYS A 502 8.49 -24.01 18.03
CA LYS A 502 7.28 -24.54 18.68
C LYS A 502 6.33 -23.41 19.11
N HIS A 503 5.05 -23.73 19.21
CA HIS A 503 3.99 -22.85 19.73
C HIS A 503 3.76 -21.56 18.90
N GLY A 504 3.95 -21.64 17.59
CA GLY A 504 3.66 -20.52 16.69
C GLY A 504 4.74 -19.43 16.65
N PHE A 505 5.92 -19.64 17.24
CA PHE A 505 7.05 -18.71 17.15
C PHE A 505 7.85 -18.96 15.88
N ALA A 506 8.31 -17.87 15.27
CA ALA A 506 9.28 -17.89 14.18
C ALA A 506 10.33 -16.78 14.36
N ILE A 507 11.57 -17.07 13.93
CA ILE A 507 12.68 -16.13 13.89
C ILE A 507 13.18 -16.10 12.45
N SER A 508 13.29 -14.92 11.85
CA SER A 508 13.67 -14.80 10.44
C SER A 508 14.77 -13.75 10.28
N PRO A 509 16.07 -14.14 10.20
CA PRO A 509 17.08 -13.27 9.62
C PRO A 509 16.70 -12.92 8.19
N ASN A 510 16.87 -11.64 7.83
CA ASN A 510 16.54 -11.09 6.53
C ASN A 510 17.67 -10.14 6.08
N PHE A 511 17.96 -10.15 4.81
CA PHE A 511 18.93 -9.28 4.18
C PHE A 511 18.35 -8.67 2.91
N GLN A 512 18.48 -7.35 2.76
CA GLN A 512 18.14 -6.63 1.54
C GLN A 512 19.33 -5.84 1.02
N TYR A 513 19.44 -5.70 -0.29
CA TYR A 513 20.46 -4.91 -0.95
C TYR A 513 19.79 -3.97 -1.94
N VAL A 514 19.83 -2.66 -1.64
CA VAL A 514 19.13 -1.62 -2.40
C VAL A 514 20.13 -0.84 -3.23
N VAL A 515 19.96 -0.89 -4.55
CA VAL A 515 20.78 -0.14 -5.51
C VAL A 515 19.94 1.04 -6.03
N ASN A 516 20.51 2.23 -6.09
CA ASN A 516 19.86 3.48 -6.46
C ASN A 516 18.63 3.79 -5.58
N PRO A 517 18.77 3.89 -4.26
CA PRO A 517 17.66 4.22 -3.37
C PRO A 517 16.98 5.51 -3.82
N ALA A 518 15.65 5.56 -3.77
CA ALA A 518 14.84 6.66 -4.30
C ALA A 518 15.17 7.00 -5.79
N TYR A 519 15.52 5.99 -6.59
CA TYR A 519 15.90 6.12 -8.01
C TYR A 519 17.16 6.92 -8.29
N ASN A 520 18.02 7.14 -7.31
CA ASN A 520 19.17 8.05 -7.43
C ASN A 520 20.50 7.28 -7.49
N ARG A 521 21.19 7.34 -8.64
CA ARG A 521 22.50 6.71 -8.87
C ARG A 521 23.62 7.31 -8.04
N ASP A 522 23.44 8.55 -7.56
CA ASP A 522 24.44 9.24 -6.76
C ASP A 522 24.43 8.73 -5.30
N ARG A 523 23.50 7.83 -4.96
CA ARG A 523 23.30 7.34 -3.59
C ARG A 523 23.34 5.82 -3.52
N GLY A 524 23.81 5.29 -2.39
CA GLY A 524 23.91 3.86 -2.14
C GLY A 524 25.14 3.21 -2.77
N PRO A 525 25.14 1.87 -2.96
CA PRO A 525 24.07 0.97 -2.55
C PRO A 525 23.93 0.85 -1.04
N VAL A 526 22.74 0.39 -0.58
CA VAL A 526 22.44 0.27 0.85
C VAL A 526 22.20 -1.20 1.22
N PRO A 527 23.12 -1.86 1.94
CA PRO A 527 22.86 -3.16 2.54
C PRO A 527 22.05 -2.98 3.82
N ILE A 528 20.95 -3.73 3.95
CA ILE A 528 20.05 -3.67 5.10
C ILE A 528 19.94 -5.07 5.71
N CYS A 529 20.20 -5.17 7.00
CA CYS A 529 20.00 -6.39 7.78
C CYS A 529 18.80 -6.23 8.70
N ALA A 530 18.01 -7.28 8.84
CA ALA A 530 16.89 -7.31 9.77
C ALA A 530 16.77 -8.67 10.47
N LEU A 531 16.13 -8.65 11.63
CA LEU A 531 15.73 -9.85 12.36
C LEU A 531 14.25 -9.74 12.67
N ARG A 532 13.42 -10.56 12.02
CA ARG A 532 11.99 -10.60 12.32
C ARG A 532 11.71 -11.66 13.38
N LEU A 533 11.05 -11.24 14.45
CA LEU A 533 10.51 -12.10 15.50
C LEU A 533 8.99 -12.11 15.33
N HIS A 534 8.40 -13.26 15.07
CA HIS A 534 6.98 -13.41 14.83
C HIS A 534 6.38 -14.47 15.74
N TRP A 535 5.19 -14.22 16.24
CA TRP A 535 4.39 -15.17 16.99
C TRP A 535 2.92 -15.07 16.57
N GLU A 536 2.32 -16.24 16.29
CA GLU A 536 0.91 -16.36 15.96
C GLU A 536 0.26 -17.54 16.68
N ARG A 537 -1.02 -17.42 17.00
CA ARG A 537 -1.82 -18.46 17.64
C ARG A 537 -3.30 -18.37 17.28
#